data_30278596dc74d704cce60b1eb0ce14cc
#
_entry.id   30278596dc74d704cce60b1eb0ce14cc
#
_cell.length_a   1.000
_cell.length_b   1.000
_cell.length_c   1.000
_cell.angle_alpha   90.00
_cell.angle_beta   90.00
_cell.angle_gamma   90.00
#
_symmetry.space_group_name_H-M   'P 1'
#
loop_
_entity.id
_entity.type
_entity.pdbx_description
1 polymer ?
#
loop_
_entity_poly.entity_id
_entity_poly.type
_entity_poly.pdbx_seq_one_letter_code
_entity_poly.pdbx_strand_id
1 'polypeptide(L)'
;MPTQKPRPSLVARLLTGITIATALASCSSGPVSTESQVLHVGAIPDQNPEKLNRLYSSLSDELSDQLKVPVEYVPVSNYPAAVTAFRTGSLDLVWFGGLTGVQARLQTPGAKVLAQRDIDAKFTSVFIANGASGLRPFSKGDQLTKLKERRLSFGSESSTSGRLMPQYFMSQNGVSTDELAGGAPGFSGSHDATIAVVQSGAYEVGALNEQVWKSNLEDGRVDPNKVSVIWRTPPYVDYHWVARPDLDERFGNGFTNKVQTALLAITADTPRGETILELFGAAEFIPAQNSDYDKIEAVGRQLGKIR
;
A
#
# COMPACT_ATOMS: atom_id res chain seq x y z
N MET A 1 -73.60 24.89 -18.68
CA MET A 1 -74.70 24.89 -19.68
C MET A 1 -74.10 24.76 -21.06
N PRO A 2 -74.73 24.18 -21.99
CA PRO A 2 -74.82 22.69 -22.17
C PRO A 2 -74.35 22.28 -23.58
N THR A 3 -74.24 20.95 -23.76
CA THR A 3 -74.67 20.12 -24.91
C THR A 3 -73.85 20.21 -26.19
N GLN A 4 -73.55 19.17 -26.93
CA GLN A 4 -74.20 17.86 -27.14
C GLN A 4 -73.30 17.01 -28.05
N LYS A 5 -73.28 15.71 -27.84
CA LYS A 5 -72.92 14.69 -28.86
C LYS A 5 -74.00 14.67 -29.96
N PRO A 6 -73.72 14.11 -31.16
CA PRO A 6 -73.97 12.66 -31.31
C PRO A 6 -73.04 11.93 -32.34
N ARG A 7 -73.16 10.62 -32.28
CA ARG A 7 -72.78 9.52 -33.19
C ARG A 7 -73.77 9.45 -34.40
N PRO A 8 -73.75 8.47 -35.34
CA PRO A 8 -72.78 7.45 -35.78
C PRO A 8 -72.78 7.25 -37.32
N SER A 9 -71.99 6.27 -37.84
CA SER A 9 -72.41 5.21 -38.84
C SER A 9 -71.18 4.74 -39.63
N LEU A 10 -70.93 3.57 -39.70
CA LEU A 10 -71.36 2.30 -40.30
C LEU A 10 -70.43 1.86 -41.44
N VAL A 11 -69.73 0.77 -41.20
CA VAL A 11 -69.42 -0.42 -42.07
C VAL A 11 -68.90 -0.21 -43.47
N ALA A 12 -67.69 -0.78 -43.69
CA ALA A 12 -67.41 -1.64 -44.85
C ALA A 12 -66.29 -2.63 -44.51
N ARG A 13 -66.64 -3.89 -44.56
CA ARG A 13 -65.72 -5.06 -44.56
C ARG A 13 -65.08 -5.15 -45.91
N LEU A 14 -63.72 -5.38 -45.96
CA LEU A 14 -63.10 -6.14 -47.05
C LEU A 14 -62.02 -7.05 -46.45
N LEU A 15 -62.18 -8.33 -46.66
CA LEU A 15 -61.20 -9.40 -46.46
C LEU A 15 -60.17 -9.30 -47.55
N THR A 16 -58.89 -9.38 -47.22
CA THR A 16 -57.88 -9.99 -48.11
C THR A 16 -56.58 -10.31 -47.37
N GLY A 17 -56.19 -11.56 -47.45
CA GLY A 17 -54.84 -12.04 -47.63
C GLY A 17 -53.90 -12.01 -46.43
N ILE A 18 -53.85 -13.13 -45.69
CA ILE A 18 -52.73 -13.46 -44.78
C ILE A 18 -51.55 -13.91 -45.64
N THR A 19 -50.47 -13.12 -45.65
CA THR A 19 -49.11 -13.58 -46.06
C THR A 19 -48.23 -13.61 -44.83
N ILE A 20 -47.99 -14.79 -44.33
CA ILE A 20 -47.00 -15.02 -43.23
C ILE A 20 -45.61 -14.86 -43.81
N ALA A 21 -44.99 -13.74 -43.58
CA ALA A 21 -43.56 -13.55 -43.80
C ALA A 21 -42.82 -13.97 -42.51
N THR A 22 -42.26 -15.19 -42.53
CA THR A 22 -41.30 -15.66 -41.53
C THR A 22 -40.03 -14.83 -41.63
N ALA A 23 -39.90 -13.80 -40.81
CA ALA A 23 -38.64 -13.10 -40.59
C ALA A 23 -37.73 -14.00 -39.76
N LEU A 24 -36.74 -14.60 -40.39
CA LEU A 24 -35.58 -15.20 -39.74
C LEU A 24 -34.83 -14.06 -39.03
N ALA A 25 -35.01 -13.96 -37.72
CA ALA A 25 -34.16 -13.11 -36.85
C ALA A 25 -32.76 -13.73 -36.81
N SER A 26 -31.88 -13.29 -37.71
CA SER A 26 -30.44 -13.48 -37.54
C SER A 26 -30.00 -12.78 -36.27
N CYS A 27 -29.79 -13.55 -35.20
CA CYS A 27 -29.03 -13.09 -34.07
C CYS A 27 -27.59 -12.82 -34.54
N SER A 28 -27.33 -11.59 -34.92
CA SER A 28 -25.97 -11.08 -35.06
C SER A 28 -25.40 -10.99 -33.68
N SER A 29 -24.67 -12.02 -33.25
CA SER A 29 -23.72 -11.92 -32.15
C SER A 29 -22.62 -10.95 -32.60
N GLY A 30 -22.82 -9.66 -32.32
CA GLY A 30 -21.74 -8.69 -32.41
C GLY A 30 -20.57 -9.16 -31.54
N PRO A 31 -19.33 -8.83 -31.88
CA PRO A 31 -18.20 -9.16 -31.05
C PRO A 31 -18.48 -8.56 -29.66
N VAL A 32 -18.59 -9.40 -28.64
CA VAL A 32 -18.48 -8.97 -27.25
C VAL A 32 -17.08 -8.36 -27.17
N SER A 33 -17.03 -7.05 -27.09
CA SER A 33 -15.79 -6.37 -26.73
C SER A 33 -15.45 -6.87 -25.33
N THR A 34 -14.57 -7.85 -25.23
CA THR A 34 -13.89 -8.15 -23.98
C THR A 34 -13.05 -6.92 -23.67
N GLU A 35 -13.60 -5.99 -22.89
CA GLU A 35 -12.75 -5.00 -22.23
C GLU A 35 -11.62 -5.79 -21.58
N SER A 36 -10.39 -5.50 -21.99
CA SER A 36 -9.23 -6.16 -21.42
C SER A 36 -9.23 -5.81 -19.91
N GLN A 37 -9.33 -6.82 -19.07
CA GLN A 37 -9.30 -6.61 -17.62
C GLN A 37 -7.98 -5.98 -17.23
N VAL A 38 -8.04 -4.88 -16.49
CA VAL A 38 -6.87 -4.15 -15.98
C VAL A 38 -6.51 -4.67 -14.59
N LEU A 39 -5.23 -4.93 -14.36
CA LEU A 39 -4.70 -5.23 -13.03
C LEU A 39 -4.35 -3.92 -12.33
N HIS A 40 -5.08 -3.56 -11.28
CA HIS A 40 -4.84 -2.34 -10.52
C HIS A 40 -3.81 -2.59 -9.41
N VAL A 41 -2.67 -1.92 -9.54
CA VAL A 41 -1.58 -1.97 -8.56
C VAL A 41 -1.66 -0.75 -7.66
N GLY A 42 -1.51 -0.94 -6.36
CA GLY A 42 -1.47 0.12 -5.37
C GLY A 42 -0.29 0.01 -4.42
N ALA A 43 -0.11 1.05 -3.63
CA ALA A 43 0.88 1.08 -2.55
C ALA A 43 0.43 2.01 -1.43
N ILE A 44 0.93 1.76 -0.20
CA ILE A 44 0.82 2.76 0.87
C ILE A 44 1.65 4.00 0.52
N PRO A 45 1.14 5.22 0.75
CA PRO A 45 1.85 6.46 0.43
C PRO A 45 2.86 6.81 1.53
N ASP A 46 3.94 6.05 1.63
CA ASP A 46 4.92 6.10 2.71
C ASP A 46 6.07 7.11 2.48
N GLN A 47 6.21 7.57 1.24
CA GLN A 47 7.26 8.48 0.79
C GLN A 47 6.70 9.61 -0.10
N ASN A 48 7.61 10.38 -0.69
CA ASN A 48 7.29 11.46 -1.62
C ASN A 48 6.43 10.95 -2.81
N PRO A 49 5.27 11.58 -3.10
CA PRO A 49 4.36 11.12 -4.15
C PRO A 49 4.98 11.05 -5.55
N GLU A 50 5.88 11.97 -5.92
CA GLU A 50 6.55 11.93 -7.23
C GLU A 50 7.48 10.73 -7.36
N LYS A 51 8.21 10.38 -6.27
CA LYS A 51 9.04 9.17 -6.22
C LYS A 51 8.18 7.92 -6.37
N LEU A 52 7.05 7.85 -5.65
CA LEU A 52 6.12 6.71 -5.74
C LEU A 52 5.53 6.60 -7.15
N ASN A 53 5.12 7.70 -7.77
CA ASN A 53 4.59 7.68 -9.13
C ASN A 53 5.62 7.14 -10.13
N ARG A 54 6.87 7.59 -10.08
CA ARG A 54 7.94 7.07 -10.96
C ARG A 54 8.15 5.57 -10.76
N LEU A 55 8.26 5.16 -9.50
CA LEU A 55 8.48 3.77 -9.14
C LEU A 55 7.37 2.85 -9.66
N TYR A 56 6.12 3.17 -9.31
CA TYR A 56 5.00 2.30 -9.65
C TYR A 56 4.58 2.39 -11.11
N SER A 57 4.86 3.49 -11.82
CA SER A 57 4.70 3.53 -13.28
C SER A 57 5.69 2.57 -13.96
N SER A 58 6.98 2.63 -13.60
CA SER A 58 7.98 1.71 -14.15
C SER A 58 7.66 0.23 -13.85
N LEU A 59 7.17 -0.04 -12.63
CA LEU A 59 6.75 -1.39 -12.24
C LEU A 59 5.50 -1.84 -13.02
N SER A 60 4.52 -0.96 -13.21
CA SER A 60 3.31 -1.28 -13.98
C SER A 60 3.63 -1.62 -15.42
N ASP A 61 4.54 -0.87 -16.06
CA ASP A 61 5.03 -1.16 -17.41
C ASP A 61 5.72 -2.53 -17.47
N GLU A 62 6.57 -2.84 -16.50
CA GLU A 62 7.28 -4.13 -16.42
C GLU A 62 6.29 -5.30 -16.25
N LEU A 63 5.35 -5.16 -15.31
CA LEU A 63 4.34 -6.19 -15.08
C LEU A 63 3.39 -6.34 -16.29
N SER A 64 3.01 -5.25 -16.98
CA SER A 64 2.21 -5.32 -18.19
C SER A 64 2.92 -6.13 -19.29
N ASP A 65 4.23 -5.88 -19.46
CA ASP A 65 5.04 -6.59 -20.46
C ASP A 65 5.18 -8.07 -20.13
N GLN A 66 5.31 -8.45 -18.85
CA GLN A 66 5.46 -9.85 -18.44
C GLN A 66 4.13 -10.61 -18.39
N LEU A 67 3.07 -9.99 -17.87
CA LEU A 67 1.77 -10.64 -17.65
C LEU A 67 0.89 -10.64 -18.90
N LYS A 68 1.17 -9.78 -19.89
CA LYS A 68 0.36 -9.60 -21.11
C LYS A 68 -1.07 -9.13 -20.82
N VAL A 69 -1.25 -8.40 -19.75
CA VAL A 69 -2.49 -7.67 -19.41
C VAL A 69 -2.14 -6.22 -19.06
N PRO A 70 -3.05 -5.27 -19.28
CA PRO A 70 -2.84 -3.90 -18.79
C PRO A 70 -2.66 -3.88 -17.29
N VAL A 71 -1.64 -3.17 -16.80
CA VAL A 71 -1.38 -2.94 -15.38
C VAL A 71 -1.34 -1.44 -15.13
N GLU A 72 -2.12 -0.96 -14.17
CA GLU A 72 -2.22 0.46 -13.86
C GLU A 72 -1.93 0.72 -12.38
N TYR A 73 -1.06 1.69 -12.11
CA TYR A 73 -0.85 2.18 -10.76
C TYR A 73 -1.97 3.14 -10.35
N VAL A 74 -2.62 2.85 -9.24
CA VAL A 74 -3.68 3.66 -8.66
C VAL A 74 -3.19 4.23 -7.32
N PRO A 75 -2.82 5.51 -7.25
CA PRO A 75 -2.38 6.13 -6.01
C PRO A 75 -3.53 6.27 -5.01
N VAL A 76 -3.21 6.19 -3.73
CA VAL A 76 -4.15 6.38 -2.62
C VAL A 76 -3.71 7.50 -1.69
N SER A 77 -4.64 8.08 -0.95
CA SER A 77 -4.39 9.26 -0.11
C SER A 77 -3.67 8.98 1.21
N ASN A 78 -3.83 7.78 1.76
CA ASN A 78 -3.26 7.38 3.05
C ASN A 78 -3.23 5.86 3.21
N TYR A 79 -2.57 5.36 4.26
CA TYR A 79 -2.42 3.92 4.55
C TYR A 79 -3.77 3.19 4.74
N PRO A 80 -4.75 3.69 5.53
CA PRO A 80 -6.07 3.06 5.62
C PRO A 80 -6.82 3.02 4.29
N ALA A 81 -6.65 4.03 3.42
CA ALA A 81 -7.25 4.05 2.10
C ALA A 81 -6.74 2.91 1.21
N ALA A 82 -5.44 2.55 1.28
CA ALA A 82 -4.90 1.40 0.59
C ALA A 82 -5.56 0.08 1.05
N VAL A 83 -5.71 -0.11 2.36
CA VAL A 83 -6.40 -1.29 2.93
C VAL A 83 -7.87 -1.34 2.48
N THR A 84 -8.56 -0.21 2.48
CA THR A 84 -9.95 -0.13 2.04
C THR A 84 -10.08 -0.43 0.55
N ALA A 85 -9.26 0.18 -0.30
CA ALA A 85 -9.28 -0.03 -1.75
C ALA A 85 -8.98 -1.50 -2.12
N PHE A 86 -8.05 -2.14 -1.41
CA PHE A 86 -7.78 -3.56 -1.56
C PHE A 86 -9.00 -4.42 -1.16
N ARG A 87 -9.59 -4.16 0.00
CA ARG A 87 -10.77 -4.89 0.49
C ARG A 87 -11.98 -4.75 -0.46
N THR A 88 -12.19 -3.57 -1.03
CA THR A 88 -13.34 -3.29 -1.93
C THR A 88 -13.11 -3.73 -3.38
N GLY A 89 -11.90 -4.20 -3.73
CA GLY A 89 -11.56 -4.62 -5.09
C GLY A 89 -11.20 -3.49 -6.05
N SER A 90 -10.95 -2.29 -5.53
CA SER A 90 -10.42 -1.17 -6.33
C SER A 90 -8.91 -1.30 -6.57
N LEU A 91 -8.22 -2.13 -5.81
CA LEU A 91 -6.82 -2.50 -5.97
C LEU A 91 -6.70 -4.03 -5.90
N ASP A 92 -5.90 -4.59 -6.78
CA ASP A 92 -5.72 -6.02 -6.99
C ASP A 92 -4.43 -6.56 -6.36
N LEU A 93 -3.36 -5.82 -6.53
CA LEU A 93 -2.01 -6.13 -6.04
C LEU A 93 -1.47 -4.89 -5.32
N VAL A 94 -1.10 -5.02 -4.06
CA VAL A 94 -0.72 -3.84 -3.26
C VAL A 94 0.58 -4.06 -2.51
N TRP A 95 1.45 -3.06 -2.58
CA TRP A 95 2.64 -2.94 -1.73
C TRP A 95 2.24 -2.37 -0.38
N PHE A 96 2.25 -3.23 0.62
CA PHE A 96 1.91 -2.89 2.00
C PHE A 96 3.13 -2.92 2.91
N GLY A 97 3.10 -2.13 3.98
CA GLY A 97 3.91 -2.43 5.16
C GLY A 97 3.31 -3.59 5.96
N GLY A 98 4.09 -4.21 6.85
CA GLY A 98 3.68 -5.39 7.61
C GLY A 98 2.32 -5.27 8.28
N LEU A 99 2.06 -4.17 8.99
CA LEU A 99 0.78 -3.96 9.69
C LEU A 99 -0.39 -3.82 8.72
N THR A 100 -0.27 -2.98 7.70
CA THR A 100 -1.35 -2.75 6.73
C THR A 100 -1.61 -3.98 5.87
N GLY A 101 -0.58 -4.76 5.53
CA GLY A 101 -0.75 -6.02 4.82
C GLY A 101 -1.46 -7.08 5.67
N VAL A 102 -1.15 -7.19 6.95
CA VAL A 102 -1.92 -8.05 7.89
C VAL A 102 -3.37 -7.57 7.97
N GLN A 103 -3.61 -6.27 8.16
CA GLN A 103 -4.97 -5.71 8.22
C GLN A 103 -5.75 -5.95 6.92
N ALA A 104 -5.11 -5.82 5.76
CA ALA A 104 -5.72 -6.08 4.45
C ALA A 104 -6.11 -7.56 4.30
N ARG A 105 -5.22 -8.49 4.66
CA ARG A 105 -5.48 -9.94 4.59
C ARG A 105 -6.58 -10.39 5.55
N LEU A 106 -6.62 -9.87 6.76
CA LEU A 106 -7.68 -10.16 7.73
C LEU A 106 -9.06 -9.67 7.26
N GLN A 107 -9.10 -8.59 6.49
CA GLN A 107 -10.33 -8.03 5.92
C GLN A 107 -10.69 -8.60 4.53
N THR A 108 -9.79 -9.38 3.92
CA THR A 108 -9.97 -9.99 2.60
C THR A 108 -9.53 -11.46 2.66
N PRO A 109 -10.41 -12.36 3.17
CA PRO A 109 -10.09 -13.78 3.29
C PRO A 109 -9.62 -14.38 1.98
N GLY A 110 -8.55 -15.18 2.02
CA GLY A 110 -7.92 -15.78 0.84
C GLY A 110 -6.86 -14.90 0.17
N ALA A 111 -6.67 -13.65 0.57
CA ALA A 111 -5.57 -12.82 0.08
C ALA A 111 -4.21 -13.42 0.43
N LYS A 112 -3.25 -13.30 -0.50
CA LYS A 112 -1.94 -13.97 -0.42
C LYS A 112 -0.80 -12.97 -0.45
N VAL A 113 0.17 -13.16 0.42
CA VAL A 113 1.49 -12.55 0.28
C VAL A 113 2.24 -13.28 -0.83
N LEU A 114 2.86 -12.53 -1.73
CA LEU A 114 3.57 -13.08 -2.88
C LEU A 114 5.08 -12.92 -2.78
N ALA A 115 5.55 -11.72 -2.46
CA ALA A 115 6.96 -11.37 -2.47
C ALA A 115 7.25 -10.21 -1.52
N GLN A 116 8.50 -10.10 -1.12
CA GLN A 116 9.07 -8.98 -0.38
C GLN A 116 10.43 -8.61 -0.98
N ARG A 117 10.99 -7.46 -0.61
CA ARG A 117 12.39 -7.17 -0.93
C ARG A 117 13.29 -8.03 -0.04
N ASP A 118 14.49 -8.30 -0.50
CA ASP A 118 15.54 -8.98 0.28
C ASP A 118 15.77 -8.33 1.66
N ILE A 119 15.75 -7.00 1.72
CA ILE A 119 15.92 -6.22 2.95
C ILE A 119 14.74 -6.34 3.92
N ASP A 120 13.52 -6.65 3.44
CA ASP A 120 12.32 -6.68 4.28
C ASP A 120 12.25 -7.87 5.23
N ALA A 121 12.99 -8.93 4.96
CA ALA A 121 13.10 -10.08 5.87
C ALA A 121 13.83 -9.74 7.18
N LYS A 122 14.65 -8.67 7.19
CA LYS A 122 15.41 -8.18 8.36
C LYS A 122 15.40 -6.65 8.41
N PHE A 123 14.23 -6.09 8.27
CA PHE A 123 14.02 -4.65 8.22
C PHE A 123 14.26 -3.97 9.56
N THR A 124 14.66 -2.70 9.54
CA THR A 124 14.91 -1.90 10.75
C THR A 124 14.27 -0.51 10.65
N SER A 125 13.89 0.02 11.81
CA SER A 125 13.55 1.43 11.97
C SER A 125 14.69 2.19 12.64
N VAL A 126 14.71 3.49 12.41
CA VAL A 126 15.57 4.40 13.14
C VAL A 126 14.76 5.41 13.95
N PHE A 127 15.25 5.72 15.14
CA PHE A 127 14.87 6.93 15.85
C PHE A 127 15.86 8.01 15.48
N ILE A 128 15.34 9.14 15.03
CA ILE A 128 16.12 10.33 14.69
C ILE A 128 15.83 11.43 15.71
N ALA A 129 16.78 12.29 15.97
CA ALA A 129 16.59 13.41 16.86
C ALA A 129 17.13 14.71 16.27
N ASN A 130 16.43 15.81 16.54
CA ASN A 130 16.93 17.16 16.28
C ASN A 130 18.12 17.46 17.20
N GLY A 131 19.18 18.07 16.70
CA GLY A 131 20.40 18.39 17.44
C GLY A 131 20.15 19.27 18.67
N ALA A 132 19.13 20.16 18.62
CA ALA A 132 18.74 21.01 19.74
C ALA A 132 18.09 20.23 20.90
N SER A 133 17.63 18.98 20.67
CA SER A 133 17.10 18.13 21.74
C SER A 133 18.14 17.72 22.78
N GLY A 134 19.43 17.82 22.46
CA GLY A 134 20.53 17.36 23.30
C GLY A 134 20.70 15.84 23.35
N LEU A 135 19.82 15.07 22.68
CA LEU A 135 19.95 13.61 22.60
C LEU A 135 21.17 13.21 21.77
N ARG A 136 21.85 12.18 22.21
CA ARG A 136 23.05 11.63 21.53
C ARG A 136 22.78 10.17 21.16
N PRO A 137 23.45 9.64 20.11
CA PRO A 137 23.35 8.25 19.74
C PRO A 137 23.63 7.30 20.91
N PHE A 138 22.87 6.22 20.97
CA PHE A 138 23.02 5.16 21.97
C PHE A 138 22.78 3.78 21.31
N SER A 139 23.31 2.72 21.94
CA SER A 139 23.19 1.36 21.40
C SER A 139 22.23 0.46 22.16
N LYS A 140 21.93 0.76 23.42
CA LYS A 140 21.11 -0.09 24.28
C LYS A 140 19.66 0.38 24.29
N GLY A 141 18.72 -0.58 24.19
CA GLY A 141 17.28 -0.29 24.19
C GLY A 141 16.77 0.36 25.48
N ASP A 142 17.36 0.04 26.65
CA ASP A 142 17.01 0.64 27.93
C ASP A 142 17.17 2.18 27.95
N GLN A 143 18.03 2.71 27.10
CA GLN A 143 18.22 4.15 26.92
C GLN A 143 17.06 4.84 26.17
N LEU A 144 16.10 4.08 25.63
CA LEU A 144 14.85 4.64 25.11
C LEU A 144 14.05 5.40 26.17
N THR A 145 14.31 5.15 27.46
CA THR A 145 13.75 5.94 28.58
C THR A 145 14.06 7.44 28.47
N LYS A 146 15.12 7.84 27.74
CA LYS A 146 15.43 9.24 27.41
C LYS A 146 14.39 9.93 26.53
N LEU A 147 13.49 9.15 25.91
CA LEU A 147 12.39 9.67 25.09
C LEU A 147 11.19 10.15 25.93
N LYS A 148 11.12 9.79 27.23
CA LYS A 148 10.08 10.30 28.12
C LYS A 148 10.11 11.84 28.15
N GLU A 149 8.91 12.43 28.18
CA GLU A 149 8.71 13.89 28.14
C GLU A 149 9.25 14.60 26.88
N ARG A 150 9.62 13.83 25.82
CA ARG A 150 10.01 14.40 24.52
C ARG A 150 8.84 14.47 23.57
N ARG A 151 8.82 15.50 22.72
CA ARG A 151 7.89 15.58 21.57
C ARG A 151 8.35 14.61 20.51
N LEU A 152 7.65 13.49 20.37
CA LEU A 152 7.96 12.44 19.40
C LEU A 152 6.89 12.40 18.32
N SER A 153 7.31 12.37 17.04
CA SER A 153 6.44 12.09 15.91
C SER A 153 6.71 10.69 15.37
N PHE A 154 5.64 9.92 15.24
CA PHE A 154 5.61 8.77 14.35
C PHE A 154 5.29 9.18 12.91
N GLY A 155 5.37 8.23 11.95
CA GLY A 155 4.91 8.41 10.58
C GLY A 155 3.38 8.34 10.50
N SER A 156 2.84 7.43 9.67
CA SER A 156 1.40 7.14 9.69
C SER A 156 1.01 6.30 10.91
N GLU A 157 -0.23 6.49 11.39
CA GLU A 157 -0.78 5.68 12.48
C GLU A 157 -0.83 4.18 12.17
N SER A 158 -0.89 3.82 10.90
CA SER A 158 -0.91 2.43 10.42
C SER A 158 0.44 1.95 9.89
N SER A 159 1.52 2.73 10.06
CA SER A 159 2.86 2.32 9.63
C SER A 159 3.45 1.26 10.57
N THR A 160 4.12 0.26 9.99
CA THR A 160 4.91 -0.72 10.73
C THR A 160 6.19 -0.09 11.25
N SER A 161 7.04 0.36 10.32
CA SER A 161 8.37 0.91 10.62
C SER A 161 8.32 2.34 11.17
N GLY A 162 7.28 3.12 10.81
CA GLY A 162 7.12 4.48 11.32
C GLY A 162 6.32 4.57 12.63
N ARG A 163 5.71 3.45 13.10
CA ARG A 163 4.94 3.45 14.35
C ARG A 163 4.93 2.13 15.11
N LEU A 164 4.37 1.04 14.53
CA LEU A 164 4.08 -0.19 15.28
C LEU A 164 5.32 -0.73 15.99
N MET A 165 6.38 -0.98 15.23
CA MET A 165 7.61 -1.58 15.76
C MET A 165 8.41 -0.62 16.64
N PRO A 166 8.60 0.68 16.29
CA PRO A 166 9.13 1.65 17.22
C PRO A 166 8.38 1.71 18.55
N GLN A 167 7.04 1.79 18.54
CA GLN A 167 6.22 1.79 19.75
C GLN A 167 6.36 0.50 20.54
N TYR A 168 6.41 -0.65 19.86
CA TYR A 168 6.65 -1.95 20.51
C TYR A 168 8.00 -1.97 21.25
N PHE A 169 9.09 -1.55 20.59
CA PHE A 169 10.39 -1.52 21.26
C PHE A 169 10.47 -0.49 22.39
N MET A 170 9.79 0.65 22.28
CA MET A 170 9.63 1.58 23.39
C MET A 170 8.96 0.90 24.59
N SER A 171 7.83 0.20 24.36
CA SER A 171 7.10 -0.47 25.44
C SER A 171 7.91 -1.60 26.09
N GLN A 172 8.68 -2.36 25.30
CA GLN A 172 9.59 -3.39 25.83
C GLN A 172 10.71 -2.84 26.71
N ASN A 173 10.99 -1.54 26.60
CA ASN A 173 12.01 -0.84 27.37
C ASN A 173 11.42 0.16 28.39
N GLY A 174 10.15 -0.02 28.78
CA GLY A 174 9.51 0.73 29.83
C GLY A 174 9.16 2.18 29.46
N VAL A 175 8.89 2.42 28.16
CA VAL A 175 8.42 3.72 27.65
C VAL A 175 7.05 3.56 27.01
N SER A 176 6.04 4.14 27.64
CA SER A 176 4.68 4.24 27.11
C SER A 176 4.49 5.54 26.34
N THR A 177 3.53 5.56 25.41
CA THR A 177 3.26 6.76 24.59
C THR A 177 2.61 7.90 25.37
N ASP A 178 1.97 7.62 26.48
CA ASP A 178 1.42 8.62 27.41
C ASP A 178 2.48 9.31 28.29
N GLU A 179 3.71 8.75 28.35
CA GLU A 179 4.86 9.39 28.99
C GLU A 179 5.60 10.37 28.06
N LEU A 180 5.16 10.52 26.82
CA LEU A 180 5.69 11.51 25.89
C LEU A 180 5.17 12.91 26.21
N ALA A 181 5.86 13.95 25.75
CA ALA A 181 5.40 15.32 25.95
C ALA A 181 3.99 15.53 25.40
N GLY A 182 3.10 16.08 26.23
CA GLY A 182 1.69 16.26 25.91
C GLY A 182 0.83 15.00 26.08
N GLY A 183 1.40 13.90 26.60
CA GLY A 183 0.67 12.65 26.89
C GLY A 183 0.36 11.81 25.64
N ALA A 184 0.91 12.15 24.47
CA ALA A 184 0.70 11.42 23.23
C ALA A 184 1.77 11.74 22.18
N PRO A 185 2.05 10.82 21.24
CA PRO A 185 2.89 11.11 20.08
C PRO A 185 2.15 11.94 19.04
N GLY A 186 2.90 12.65 18.19
CA GLY A 186 2.38 13.19 16.94
C GLY A 186 2.46 12.18 15.80
N PHE A 187 1.80 12.49 14.67
CA PHE A 187 1.81 11.69 13.45
C PHE A 187 2.05 12.61 12.25
N SER A 188 3.10 12.35 11.51
CA SER A 188 3.50 13.14 10.33
C SER A 188 2.86 12.66 9.02
N GLY A 189 2.36 11.42 9.00
CA GLY A 189 1.69 10.81 7.86
C GLY A 189 2.60 9.95 6.95
N SER A 190 3.88 10.34 6.76
CA SER A 190 4.85 9.60 5.94
C SER A 190 6.26 9.65 6.54
N HIS A 191 7.19 8.87 6.00
CA HIS A 191 8.58 8.88 6.48
C HIS A 191 9.33 10.16 6.13
N ASP A 192 9.12 10.70 4.93
CA ASP A 192 9.72 11.99 4.53
C ASP A 192 9.20 13.14 5.42
N ALA A 193 7.91 13.14 5.72
CA ALA A 193 7.31 14.12 6.62
C ALA A 193 7.86 13.99 8.05
N THR A 194 8.16 12.76 8.54
CA THR A 194 8.80 12.56 9.84
C THR A 194 10.19 13.24 9.88
N ILE A 195 11.00 13.06 8.82
CA ILE A 195 12.29 13.72 8.71
C ILE A 195 12.10 15.24 8.76
N ALA A 196 11.17 15.78 7.97
CA ALA A 196 10.94 17.22 7.85
C ALA A 196 10.53 17.86 9.20
N VAL A 197 9.60 17.25 9.94
CA VAL A 197 9.13 17.80 11.23
C VAL A 197 10.18 17.71 12.33
N VAL A 198 11.10 16.72 12.27
CA VAL A 198 12.23 16.66 13.20
C VAL A 198 13.31 17.66 12.79
N GLN A 199 13.63 17.75 11.51
CA GLN A 199 14.64 18.69 11.02
C GLN A 199 14.27 20.14 11.25
N SER A 200 12.99 20.49 11.18
CA SER A 200 12.48 21.84 11.50
C SER A 200 12.46 22.15 12.99
N GLY A 201 12.62 21.14 13.86
CA GLY A 201 12.50 21.29 15.31
C GLY A 201 11.05 21.33 15.84
N ALA A 202 10.05 21.10 14.97
CA ALA A 202 8.65 20.95 15.39
C ALA A 202 8.49 19.76 16.34
N TYR A 203 9.26 18.70 16.11
CA TYR A 203 9.41 17.56 17.00
C TYR A 203 10.88 17.35 17.36
N GLU A 204 11.14 16.91 18.60
CA GLU A 204 12.48 16.63 19.07
C GLU A 204 13.00 15.29 18.55
N VAL A 205 12.08 14.32 18.38
CA VAL A 205 12.37 12.93 17.99
C VAL A 205 11.37 12.48 16.92
N GLY A 206 11.81 11.61 16.04
CA GLY A 206 10.94 10.92 15.09
C GLY A 206 11.34 9.46 14.95
N ALA A 207 10.41 8.61 14.52
CA ALA A 207 10.68 7.22 14.19
C ALA A 207 10.23 6.93 12.76
N LEU A 208 11.10 6.29 11.97
CA LEU A 208 10.84 6.03 10.56
C LEU A 208 11.63 4.83 10.02
N ASN A 209 11.30 4.45 8.80
CA ASN A 209 11.99 3.49 7.96
C ASN A 209 13.45 3.91 7.76
N GLU A 210 14.39 3.01 8.09
CA GLU A 210 15.83 3.28 7.94
C GLU A 210 16.25 3.50 6.51
N GLN A 211 15.65 2.79 5.55
CA GLN A 211 16.02 2.94 4.16
C GLN A 211 15.59 4.30 3.60
N VAL A 212 14.41 4.77 3.96
CA VAL A 212 13.96 6.13 3.59
C VAL A 212 14.88 7.19 4.21
N TRP A 213 15.32 6.98 5.44
CA TRP A 213 16.34 7.85 6.06
C TRP A 213 17.62 7.89 5.24
N LYS A 214 18.16 6.73 4.85
CA LYS A 214 19.41 6.65 4.04
C LYS A 214 19.24 7.33 2.68
N SER A 215 18.16 7.02 1.96
CA SER A 215 17.88 7.63 0.65
C SER A 215 17.77 9.16 0.74
N ASN A 216 17.08 9.68 1.77
CA ASN A 216 16.97 11.14 1.96
C ASN A 216 18.31 11.80 2.34
N LEU A 217 19.17 11.08 3.05
CA LEU A 217 20.53 11.55 3.36
C LEU A 217 21.39 11.58 2.10
N GLU A 218 21.35 10.55 1.27
CA GLU A 218 22.06 10.45 -0.02
C GLU A 218 21.57 11.51 -1.02
N ASP A 219 20.27 11.76 -1.06
CA ASP A 219 19.62 12.79 -1.88
C ASP A 219 19.91 14.23 -1.38
N GLY A 220 20.63 14.41 -0.26
CA GLY A 220 20.92 15.71 0.34
C GLY A 220 19.69 16.43 0.96
N ARG A 221 18.60 15.71 1.21
CA ARG A 221 17.39 16.26 1.82
C ARG A 221 17.46 16.33 3.35
N VAL A 222 18.43 15.65 3.93
CA VAL A 222 18.73 15.67 5.37
C VAL A 222 19.97 16.52 5.62
N ASP A 223 19.84 17.50 6.51
CA ASP A 223 20.99 18.24 7.05
C ASP A 223 21.55 17.48 8.28
N PRO A 224 22.69 16.79 8.17
CA PRO A 224 23.26 16.00 9.27
C PRO A 224 23.71 16.83 10.47
N ASN A 225 23.82 18.16 10.30
CA ASN A 225 24.09 19.06 11.42
C ASN A 225 22.85 19.34 12.27
N LYS A 226 21.66 19.13 11.69
CA LYS A 226 20.36 19.37 12.37
C LYS A 226 19.74 18.10 12.90
N VAL A 227 19.91 16.97 12.20
CA VAL A 227 19.25 15.71 12.55
C VAL A 227 20.21 14.54 12.49
N SER A 228 20.16 13.66 13.46
CA SER A 228 20.97 12.45 13.48
C SER A 228 20.17 11.25 13.98
N VAL A 229 20.60 10.04 13.58
CA VAL A 229 20.07 8.78 14.12
C VAL A 229 20.57 8.64 15.56
N ILE A 230 19.65 8.43 16.50
CA ILE A 230 19.99 8.20 17.90
C ILE A 230 19.87 6.74 18.32
N TRP A 231 19.02 5.97 17.64
CA TRP A 231 18.89 4.53 17.89
C TRP A 231 18.30 3.79 16.69
N ARG A 232 18.69 2.52 16.54
CA ARG A 232 18.16 1.59 15.52
C ARG A 232 17.51 0.40 16.21
N THR A 233 16.34 -0.01 15.72
CA THR A 233 15.62 -1.15 16.26
C THR A 233 16.35 -2.46 15.97
N PRO A 234 16.10 -3.53 16.76
CA PRO A 234 16.33 -4.88 16.29
C PRO A 234 15.56 -5.16 14.99
N PRO A 235 16.01 -6.14 14.15
CA PRO A 235 15.36 -6.45 12.90
C PRO A 235 13.99 -7.11 13.07
N TYR A 236 13.11 -6.88 12.10
CA TYR A 236 11.78 -7.49 11.98
C TYR A 236 11.38 -7.58 10.50
N VAL A 237 10.27 -8.24 10.17
CA VAL A 237 9.73 -8.32 8.81
C VAL A 237 8.82 -7.13 8.55
N ASP A 238 8.93 -6.47 7.36
CA ASP A 238 8.07 -5.32 7.06
C ASP A 238 7.38 -5.44 5.69
N TYR A 239 7.82 -4.75 4.66
CA TYR A 239 7.06 -4.57 3.42
C TYR A 239 6.89 -5.85 2.61
N HIS A 240 5.75 -5.92 1.88
CA HIS A 240 5.44 -7.06 1.02
C HIS A 240 4.33 -6.76 0.02
N TRP A 241 4.31 -7.54 -1.06
CA TRP A 241 3.23 -7.59 -2.03
C TRP A 241 2.11 -8.50 -1.56
N VAL A 242 0.89 -7.99 -1.57
CA VAL A 242 -0.32 -8.77 -1.27
C VAL A 242 -1.24 -8.75 -2.48
N ALA A 243 -1.65 -9.93 -2.91
CA ALA A 243 -2.60 -10.14 -4.00
C ALA A 243 -3.99 -10.51 -3.49
N ARG A 244 -5.02 -10.03 -4.17
CA ARG A 244 -6.42 -10.42 -3.94
C ARG A 244 -6.65 -11.90 -4.30
N PRO A 245 -7.64 -12.55 -3.66
CA PRO A 245 -7.93 -13.97 -3.89
C PRO A 245 -8.59 -14.26 -5.25
N ASP A 246 -9.21 -13.27 -5.87
CA ASP A 246 -10.01 -13.39 -7.09
C ASP A 246 -9.22 -13.20 -8.40
N LEU A 247 -7.89 -13.08 -8.35
CA LEU A 247 -7.06 -12.86 -9.53
C LEU A 247 -7.16 -14.01 -10.53
N ASP A 248 -7.15 -15.25 -10.05
CA ASP A 248 -7.23 -16.43 -10.93
C ASP A 248 -8.61 -16.56 -11.60
N GLU A 249 -9.68 -16.14 -10.92
CA GLU A 249 -11.03 -16.10 -11.50
C GLU A 249 -11.13 -15.04 -12.61
N ARG A 250 -10.55 -13.87 -12.39
CA ARG A 250 -10.63 -12.72 -13.30
C ARG A 250 -9.67 -12.83 -14.48
N PHE A 251 -8.45 -13.24 -14.26
CA PHE A 251 -7.39 -13.24 -15.29
C PHE A 251 -7.02 -14.63 -15.80
N GLY A 252 -7.65 -15.68 -15.27
CA GLY A 252 -7.43 -17.07 -15.65
C GLY A 252 -6.56 -17.85 -14.66
N ASN A 253 -6.77 -19.16 -14.65
CA ASN A 253 -6.12 -20.08 -13.71
C ASN A 253 -4.59 -19.91 -13.65
N GLY A 254 -4.04 -19.79 -12.45
CA GLY A 254 -2.61 -19.66 -12.20
C GLY A 254 -2.08 -18.22 -12.38
N PHE A 255 -2.96 -17.22 -12.58
CA PHE A 255 -2.53 -15.85 -12.77
C PHE A 255 -1.82 -15.29 -11.53
N THR A 256 -2.29 -15.62 -10.32
CA THR A 256 -1.62 -15.24 -9.05
C THR A 256 -0.15 -15.70 -9.02
N ASN A 257 0.11 -16.94 -9.47
CA ASN A 257 1.48 -17.46 -9.56
C ASN A 257 2.29 -16.75 -10.66
N LYS A 258 1.66 -16.36 -11.78
CA LYS A 258 2.33 -15.57 -12.82
C LYS A 258 2.75 -14.19 -12.26
N VAL A 259 1.89 -13.54 -11.48
CA VAL A 259 2.23 -12.27 -10.81
C VAL A 259 3.41 -12.45 -9.88
N GLN A 260 3.42 -13.50 -9.05
CA GLN A 260 4.55 -13.80 -8.18
C GLN A 260 5.84 -14.01 -9.00
N THR A 261 5.78 -14.84 -10.04
CA THR A 261 6.94 -15.10 -10.92
C THR A 261 7.44 -13.81 -11.57
N ALA A 262 6.53 -12.95 -12.04
CA ALA A 262 6.88 -11.68 -12.66
C ALA A 262 7.61 -10.74 -11.66
N LEU A 263 7.13 -10.64 -10.42
CA LEU A 263 7.82 -9.86 -9.37
C LEU A 263 9.22 -10.41 -9.08
N LEU A 264 9.37 -11.72 -8.95
CA LEU A 264 10.65 -12.38 -8.65
C LEU A 264 11.62 -12.36 -9.84
N ALA A 265 11.14 -12.14 -11.05
CA ALA A 265 11.95 -12.04 -12.25
C ALA A 265 12.53 -10.64 -12.51
N ILE A 266 12.17 -9.64 -11.69
CA ILE A 266 12.74 -8.30 -11.79
C ILE A 266 14.19 -8.35 -11.28
N THR A 267 15.13 -8.15 -12.21
CA THR A 267 16.58 -8.16 -11.93
C THR A 267 17.25 -6.90 -12.47
N ALA A 268 18.46 -6.61 -12.00
CA ALA A 268 19.24 -5.48 -12.49
C ALA A 268 19.87 -5.73 -13.89
N ASP A 269 19.61 -6.87 -14.51
CA ASP A 269 20.14 -7.20 -15.85
C ASP A 269 19.48 -6.38 -16.97
N THR A 270 18.38 -5.71 -16.68
CA THR A 270 17.68 -4.82 -17.61
C THR A 270 17.63 -3.40 -17.07
N PRO A 271 17.72 -2.36 -17.92
CA PRO A 271 17.68 -0.96 -17.45
C PRO A 271 16.39 -0.63 -16.66
N ARG A 272 15.24 -1.21 -17.02
CA ARG A 272 13.99 -1.02 -16.29
C ARG A 272 14.00 -1.73 -14.94
N GLY A 273 14.48 -2.97 -14.90
CA GLY A 273 14.60 -3.75 -13.66
C GLY A 273 15.57 -3.12 -12.69
N GLU A 274 16.74 -2.64 -13.17
CA GLU A 274 17.71 -1.88 -12.38
C GLU A 274 17.05 -0.63 -11.76
N THR A 275 16.33 0.16 -12.56
CA THR A 275 15.61 1.35 -12.09
C THR A 275 14.56 1.00 -11.04
N ILE A 276 13.78 -0.08 -11.23
CA ILE A 276 12.79 -0.53 -10.26
C ILE A 276 13.46 -0.91 -8.95
N LEU A 277 14.48 -1.76 -8.98
CA LEU A 277 15.18 -2.21 -7.77
C LEU A 277 15.86 -1.06 -7.03
N GLU A 278 16.48 -0.12 -7.75
CA GLU A 278 17.07 1.08 -7.17
C GLU A 278 16.02 1.94 -6.45
N LEU A 279 14.87 2.20 -7.08
CA LEU A 279 13.79 2.97 -6.48
C LEU A 279 13.16 2.27 -5.27
N PHE A 280 13.07 0.92 -5.28
CA PHE A 280 12.68 0.13 -4.12
C PHE A 280 13.79 0.07 -3.06
N GLY A 281 15.04 0.34 -3.43
CA GLY A 281 16.22 0.17 -2.58
C GLY A 281 16.46 -1.28 -2.19
N ALA A 282 16.32 -2.18 -3.15
CA ALA A 282 16.43 -3.62 -3.02
C ALA A 282 17.50 -4.16 -3.97
N ALA A 283 18.13 -5.28 -3.63
CA ALA A 283 18.92 -6.03 -4.58
C ALA A 283 18.04 -6.96 -5.44
N GLU A 284 16.98 -7.50 -4.84
CA GLU A 284 16.04 -8.40 -5.50
C GLU A 284 14.71 -8.47 -4.75
N PHE A 285 13.67 -9.02 -5.39
CA PHE A 285 12.49 -9.52 -4.71
C PHE A 285 12.66 -11.00 -4.39
N ILE A 286 12.30 -11.39 -3.15
CA ILE A 286 12.33 -12.78 -2.68
C ILE A 286 10.91 -13.26 -2.37
N PRO A 287 10.64 -14.58 -2.46
CA PRO A 287 9.35 -15.12 -2.06
C PRO A 287 9.01 -14.81 -0.61
N ALA A 288 7.72 -14.56 -0.35
CA ALA A 288 7.20 -14.37 0.98
C ALA A 288 5.81 -15.01 1.10
N GLN A 289 5.38 -15.29 2.32
CA GLN A 289 4.11 -15.93 2.60
C GLN A 289 3.42 -15.32 3.83
N ASN A 290 2.14 -15.61 4.00
CA ASN A 290 1.30 -15.02 5.05
C ASN A 290 1.88 -15.20 6.46
N SER A 291 2.43 -16.39 6.77
CA SER A 291 2.98 -16.73 8.09
C SER A 291 4.26 -15.96 8.47
N ASP A 292 4.96 -15.37 7.49
CA ASP A 292 6.15 -14.58 7.79
C ASP A 292 5.81 -13.33 8.63
N TYR A 293 4.54 -12.91 8.60
CA TYR A 293 4.01 -11.71 9.27
C TYR A 293 3.24 -12.01 10.58
N ASP A 294 3.24 -13.24 11.07
CA ASP A 294 2.54 -13.63 12.31
C ASP A 294 3.00 -12.83 13.53
N LYS A 295 4.31 -12.52 13.58
CA LYS A 295 4.85 -11.67 14.65
C LYS A 295 4.34 -10.22 14.56
N ILE A 296 4.18 -9.68 13.35
CA ILE A 296 3.60 -8.34 13.14
C ILE A 296 2.14 -8.33 13.58
N GLU A 297 1.38 -9.38 13.25
CA GLU A 297 0.01 -9.54 13.71
C GLU A 297 -0.06 -9.59 15.24
N ALA A 298 0.77 -10.41 15.89
CA ALA A 298 0.81 -10.52 17.35
C ALA A 298 1.12 -9.17 18.02
N VAL A 299 2.12 -8.43 17.53
CA VAL A 299 2.45 -7.09 18.01
C VAL A 299 1.29 -6.10 17.74
N GLY A 300 0.67 -6.20 16.56
CA GLY A 300 -0.50 -5.39 16.21
C GLY A 300 -1.68 -5.61 17.17
N ARG A 301 -1.96 -6.85 17.56
CA ARG A 301 -2.97 -7.19 18.57
C ARG A 301 -2.58 -6.70 19.96
N GLN A 302 -1.32 -6.94 20.37
CA GLN A 302 -0.80 -6.47 21.66
C GLN A 302 -0.94 -4.95 21.85
N LEU A 303 -0.70 -4.18 20.80
CA LEU A 303 -0.78 -2.71 20.83
C LEU A 303 -2.17 -2.17 20.40
N GLY A 304 -3.19 -3.04 20.25
CA GLY A 304 -4.56 -2.65 19.89
C GLY A 304 -4.71 -2.05 18.49
N LYS A 305 -3.80 -2.40 17.54
CA LYS A 305 -3.85 -1.96 16.15
C LYS A 305 -4.55 -2.97 15.24
N ILE A 306 -4.71 -4.19 15.71
CA ILE A 306 -5.49 -5.27 15.10
C ILE A 306 -6.47 -5.76 16.15
N ARG A 307 -7.74 -5.87 15.77
CA ARG A 307 -8.85 -6.39 16.61
C ARG A 307 -9.03 -7.88 16.41
#